data_9dbde64c37059b5fcfc7030c21ade4e9
#
_entry.id   9dbde64c37059b5fcfc7030c21ade4e9
#
_cell.length_a   1.000
_cell.length_b   1.000
_cell.length_c   1.000
_cell.angle_alpha   90.00
_cell.angle_beta   90.00
_cell.angle_gamma   90.00
#
_symmetry.space_group_name_H-M   'P 1'
#
loop_
_entity.id
_entity.type
_entity.pdbx_description
1 polymer ?
#
loop_
_entity_poly.entity_id
_entity_poly.type
_entity_poly.pdbx_seq_one_letter_code
_entity_poly.pdbx_strand_id
1 'polypeptide(L)'
;MVDTHVALESLEKRLEYCFTNKKLLETALTSPSYRATHPTEQDNQRLEFLGDAVLGLLVAEYVYTTYTSETEGALTVRRTRVANGRALADVAR
;
A
#
# COMPACT_ATOMS: atom_id res chain seq x y z
N MET A 1 27.20 -5.69 4.09
CA MET A 1 26.16 -4.77 3.62
C MET A 1 25.36 -5.42 2.52
N VAL A 2 24.06 -5.50 2.65
CA VAL A 2 23.20 -6.10 1.64
C VAL A 2 23.16 -5.19 0.42
N ASP A 3 23.36 -5.75 -0.77
CA ASP A 3 23.19 -5.02 -2.00
C ASP A 3 21.70 -4.68 -2.18
N THR A 4 21.38 -3.38 -2.16
CA THR A 4 20.02 -2.89 -2.30
C THR A 4 19.37 -3.38 -3.59
N HIS A 5 20.13 -3.43 -4.68
CA HIS A 5 19.65 -3.88 -5.98
C HIS A 5 19.19 -5.34 -5.94
N VAL A 6 20.00 -6.21 -5.32
CA VAL A 6 19.65 -7.63 -5.16
C VAL A 6 18.44 -7.79 -4.27
N ALA A 7 18.35 -7.00 -3.19
CA ALA A 7 17.19 -7.05 -2.28
C ALA A 7 15.89 -6.63 -3.00
N LEU A 8 15.95 -5.61 -3.85
CA LEU A 8 14.79 -5.16 -4.62
C LEU A 8 14.36 -6.21 -5.65
N GLU A 9 15.30 -6.85 -6.33
CA GLU A 9 14.99 -7.91 -7.29
C GLU A 9 14.34 -9.11 -6.58
N SER A 10 14.84 -9.46 -5.41
CA SER A 10 14.27 -10.55 -4.61
C SER A 10 12.83 -10.24 -4.21
N LEU A 11 12.56 -9.00 -3.78
CA LEU A 11 11.22 -8.55 -3.43
C LEU A 11 10.29 -8.60 -4.64
N GLU A 12 10.74 -8.12 -5.80
CA GLU A 12 9.94 -8.15 -7.02
C GLU A 12 9.54 -9.56 -7.42
N LYS A 13 10.43 -10.53 -7.23
CA LYS A 13 10.10 -11.94 -7.49
C LYS A 13 8.98 -12.43 -6.59
N ARG A 14 9.00 -12.05 -5.32
CA ARG A 14 7.97 -12.44 -4.36
C ARG A 14 6.63 -11.78 -4.65
N LEU A 15 6.65 -10.54 -5.16
CA LEU A 15 5.46 -9.80 -5.56
C LEU A 15 4.93 -10.22 -6.92
N GLU A 16 5.72 -10.97 -7.69
CA GLU A 16 5.42 -11.33 -9.08
C GLU A 16 5.17 -10.09 -9.95
N TYR A 17 5.90 -9.01 -9.68
CA TYR A 17 5.78 -7.75 -10.39
C TYR A 17 7.15 -7.10 -10.53
N CYS A 18 7.46 -6.64 -11.73
CA CYS A 18 8.72 -5.97 -12.03
C CYS A 18 8.45 -4.48 -12.28
N PHE A 19 9.01 -3.63 -11.43
CA PHE A 19 8.81 -2.18 -11.54
C PHE A 19 9.59 -1.62 -12.72
N THR A 20 8.91 -0.86 -13.57
CA THR A 20 9.56 -0.12 -14.65
C THR A 20 10.47 0.97 -14.08
N ASN A 21 9.99 1.67 -13.06
CA ASN A 21 10.76 2.70 -12.35
C ASN A 21 11.19 2.14 -10.98
N LYS A 22 12.42 1.65 -10.91
CA LYS A 22 12.96 1.06 -9.66
C LYS A 22 13.06 2.09 -8.54
N LYS A 23 13.25 3.35 -8.88
CA LYS A 23 13.32 4.44 -7.89
C LYS A 23 12.01 4.57 -7.13
N LEU A 24 10.89 4.31 -7.79
CA LEU A 24 9.58 4.33 -7.14
C LEU A 24 9.48 3.24 -6.05
N LEU A 25 9.98 2.05 -6.34
CA LEU A 25 10.03 0.97 -5.35
C LEU A 25 10.95 1.33 -4.18
N GLU A 26 12.12 1.90 -4.46
CA GLU A 26 13.03 2.35 -3.40
C GLU A 26 12.37 3.37 -2.49
N THR A 27 11.67 4.35 -3.06
CA THR A 27 10.96 5.38 -2.30
C THR A 27 9.87 4.75 -1.43
N ALA A 28 9.13 3.79 -1.97
CA ALA A 28 8.09 3.09 -1.22
C ALA A 28 8.63 2.36 0.00
N LEU A 29 9.87 1.87 -0.08
CA LEU A 29 10.51 1.12 1.01
C LEU A 29 11.32 2.00 1.97
N THR A 30 11.38 3.31 1.72
CA THR A 30 12.15 4.24 2.55
C THR A 30 11.26 4.84 3.62
N SER A 31 11.52 4.49 4.88
CA SER A 31 10.76 5.00 6.03
C SER A 31 11.18 6.44 6.37
N PRO A 32 10.30 7.21 7.05
CA PRO A 32 10.71 8.53 7.57
C PRO A 32 11.90 8.45 8.52
N SER A 33 12.01 7.38 9.32
CA SER A 33 13.14 7.17 10.22
C SER A 33 14.45 7.04 9.46
N TYR A 34 14.46 6.31 8.35
CA TYR A 34 15.64 6.18 7.51
C TYR A 34 16.02 7.53 6.90
N ARG A 35 15.04 8.29 6.42
CA ARG A 35 15.27 9.62 5.83
C ARG A 35 15.87 10.60 6.84
N ALA A 36 15.56 10.46 8.12
CA ALA A 36 16.11 11.33 9.16
C ALA A 36 17.64 11.28 9.20
N THR A 37 18.22 10.11 8.88
CA THR A 37 19.68 9.92 8.81
C THR A 37 20.21 9.97 7.38
N HIS A 38 19.34 10.02 6.37
CA HIS A 38 19.69 10.06 4.95
C HIS A 38 18.86 11.15 4.26
N PRO A 39 19.11 12.43 4.54
CA PRO A 39 18.21 13.53 4.14
C PRO A 39 18.06 13.75 2.64
N THR A 40 18.95 13.16 1.83
CA THR A 40 18.83 13.24 0.37
C THR A 40 17.86 12.23 -0.22
N GLU A 41 17.42 11.25 0.57
CA GLU A 41 16.47 10.23 0.13
C GLU A 41 15.04 10.73 0.34
N GLN A 42 14.13 10.33 -0.57
CA GLN A 42 12.70 10.56 -0.37
C GLN A 42 12.13 9.41 0.43
N ASP A 43 11.24 9.71 1.37
CA ASP A 43 10.54 8.68 2.13
C ASP A 43 9.21 8.33 1.47
N ASN A 44 8.47 7.41 2.09
CA ASN A 44 7.24 6.86 1.53
C ASN A 44 5.97 7.61 1.97
N GLN A 45 6.07 8.75 2.65
CA GLN A 45 4.88 9.44 3.18
C GLN A 45 3.91 9.88 2.09
N ARG A 46 4.42 10.42 0.99
CA ARG A 46 3.57 10.82 -0.13
C ARG A 46 2.94 9.62 -0.83
N LEU A 47 3.68 8.53 -0.97
CA LEU A 47 3.16 7.28 -1.54
C LEU A 47 2.11 6.65 -0.62
N GLU A 48 2.30 6.73 0.68
CA GLU A 48 1.32 6.26 1.67
C GLU A 48 0.01 7.03 1.52
N PHE A 49 0.08 8.36 1.39
CA PHE A 49 -1.10 9.17 1.16
C PHE A 49 -1.86 8.75 -0.10
N LEU A 50 -1.13 8.56 -1.19
CA LEU A 50 -1.73 8.11 -2.45
C LEU A 50 -2.27 6.69 -2.34
N GLY A 51 -1.53 5.82 -1.67
CA GLY A 51 -1.91 4.42 -1.47
C GLY A 51 -3.20 4.28 -0.67
N ASP A 52 -3.41 5.13 0.32
CA ASP A 52 -4.67 5.14 1.08
C ASP A 52 -5.86 5.41 0.17
N ALA A 53 -5.74 6.34 -0.77
CA ALA A 53 -6.81 6.65 -1.71
C ALA A 53 -7.06 5.48 -2.68
N VAL A 54 -5.99 4.85 -3.15
CA VAL A 54 -6.10 3.67 -4.04
C VAL A 54 -6.77 2.52 -3.29
N LEU A 55 -6.35 2.24 -2.07
CA LEU A 55 -6.95 1.20 -1.24
C LEU A 55 -8.42 1.50 -0.98
N GLY A 56 -8.75 2.76 -0.67
CA GLY A 56 -10.12 3.20 -0.47
C GLY A 56 -11.00 2.95 -1.70
N LEU A 57 -10.47 3.22 -2.88
CA LEU A 57 -11.17 2.95 -4.14
C LEU A 57 -11.41 1.45 -4.35
N LEU A 58 -10.39 0.63 -4.13
CA LEU A 58 -10.51 -0.82 -4.30
C LEU A 58 -11.53 -1.43 -3.33
N VAL A 59 -11.51 -0.99 -2.08
CA VAL A 59 -12.47 -1.44 -1.07
C VAL A 59 -13.88 -0.97 -1.44
N ALA A 60 -14.03 0.28 -1.89
CA ALA A 60 -15.33 0.81 -2.30
C ALA A 60 -15.90 0.01 -3.49
N GLU A 61 -15.07 -0.30 -4.46
CA GLU A 61 -15.48 -1.12 -5.61
C GLU A 61 -15.91 -2.52 -5.15
N TYR A 62 -15.14 -3.13 -4.26
CA TYR A 62 -15.46 -4.45 -3.74
C TYR A 62 -16.82 -4.48 -3.04
N VAL A 63 -17.09 -3.54 -2.12
CA VAL A 63 -18.37 -3.53 -1.39
C VAL A 63 -19.52 -3.16 -2.33
N TYR A 64 -19.28 -2.28 -3.29
CA TYR A 64 -20.29 -1.89 -4.27
C TYR A 64 -20.72 -3.08 -5.13
N THR A 65 -19.79 -3.87 -5.59
CA THR A 65 -20.08 -5.00 -6.48
C THR A 65 -20.56 -6.24 -5.72
N THR A 66 -20.17 -6.38 -4.46
CA THR A 66 -20.53 -7.54 -3.63
C THR A 66 -21.90 -7.38 -2.97
N TYR A 67 -22.20 -6.18 -2.47
CA TYR A 67 -23.44 -5.91 -1.69
C TYR A 67 -24.37 -5.03 -2.51
N THR A 68 -24.88 -5.58 -3.61
CA THR A 68 -25.61 -4.85 -4.64
C THR A 68 -26.94 -4.26 -4.20
N SER A 69 -27.54 -4.79 -3.12
CA SER A 69 -28.85 -4.33 -2.63
C SER A 69 -28.74 -3.43 -1.39
N GLU A 70 -27.53 -3.13 -0.91
CA GLU A 70 -27.35 -2.28 0.26
C GLU A 70 -27.34 -0.80 -0.08
N THR A 71 -27.71 0.02 0.90
CA THR A 71 -27.70 1.48 0.77
C THR A 71 -26.28 2.04 0.83
N GLU A 72 -26.11 3.30 0.41
CA GLU A 72 -24.85 4.01 0.52
C GLU A 72 -24.33 4.00 1.97
N GLY A 73 -25.21 4.25 2.95
CA GLY A 73 -24.81 4.25 4.36
C GLY A 73 -24.27 2.91 4.82
N ALA A 74 -24.92 1.82 4.43
CA ALA A 74 -24.46 0.47 4.77
C ALA A 74 -23.10 0.18 4.10
N LEU A 75 -22.93 0.57 2.84
CA LEU A 75 -21.66 0.38 2.13
C LEU A 75 -20.53 1.19 2.78
N THR A 76 -20.81 2.39 3.23
CA THR A 76 -19.83 3.23 3.95
C THR A 76 -19.34 2.55 5.22
N VAL A 77 -20.25 1.96 5.99
CA VAL A 77 -19.89 1.23 7.21
C VAL A 77 -18.99 0.03 6.88
N ARG A 78 -19.33 -0.73 5.84
CA ARG A 78 -18.51 -1.88 5.43
C ARG A 78 -17.12 -1.45 4.99
N ARG A 79 -17.02 -0.38 4.21
CA ARG A 79 -15.73 0.14 3.76
C ARG A 79 -14.85 0.52 4.95
N THR A 80 -15.41 1.19 5.94
CA THR A 80 -14.69 1.60 7.14
C THR A 80 -14.14 0.39 7.90
N ARG A 81 -14.94 -0.68 8.01
CA ARG A 81 -14.51 -1.91 8.70
C ARG A 81 -13.36 -2.60 7.99
N VAL A 82 -13.44 -2.70 6.66
CA VAL A 82 -12.39 -3.35 5.87
C VAL A 82 -11.11 -2.52 5.88
N ALA A 83 -11.23 -1.21 5.83
CA ALA A 83 -10.09 -0.29 5.72
C ALA A 83 -9.36 -0.08 7.05
N ASN A 84 -9.88 -0.55 8.19
CA ASN A 84 -9.15 -0.36 9.44
C ASN A 84 -7.90 -1.25 9.49
N GLY A 85 -6.88 -0.78 10.21
CA GLY A 85 -5.57 -1.43 10.21
C GLY A 85 -5.57 -2.88 10.67
N ARG A 86 -6.49 -3.24 11.56
CA ARG A 86 -6.58 -4.60 12.08
C ARG A 86 -7.06 -5.58 11.01
N ALA A 87 -8.08 -5.20 10.24
CA ALA A 87 -8.59 -6.03 9.16
C ALA A 87 -7.53 -6.22 8.08
N LEU A 88 -6.81 -5.15 7.73
CA LEU A 88 -5.73 -5.21 6.75
C LEU A 88 -4.58 -6.09 7.24
N ALA A 89 -4.23 -6.01 8.51
CA ALA A 89 -3.19 -6.84 9.10
C ALA A 89 -3.55 -8.32 9.03
N ASP A 90 -4.82 -8.67 9.27
CA ASP A 90 -5.29 -10.05 9.19
C ASP A 90 -5.22 -10.58 7.76
N VAL A 91 -5.55 -9.77 6.78
CA VAL A 91 -5.46 -10.13 5.36
C VAL A 91 -4.01 -10.31 4.92
N ALA A 92 -3.09 -9.50 5.45
CA ALA A 92 -1.68 -9.50 5.06
C ALA A 92 -0.89 -10.68 5.62
N ARG A 93 -1.42 -11.41 6.58
CA ARG A 93 -0.73 -12.55 7.19
C ARG A 93 -0.68 -13.79 6.32
#